data_b41f563ed502ac8fa949f07bc342aa53
#
_entry.id   b41f563ed502ac8fa949f07bc342aa53
#
_cell.length_a   1.000
_cell.length_b   1.000
_cell.length_c   1.000
_cell.angle_alpha   90.00
_cell.angle_beta   90.00
_cell.angle_gamma   90.00
#
_symmetry.space_group_name_H-M   'P 1'
#
loop_
_entity.id
_entity.type
_entity.pdbx_description
1 polymer ?
#
loop_
_entity_poly.entity_id
_entity_poly.type
_entity_poly.pdbx_seq_one_letter_code
_entity_poly.pdbx_strand_id
1 'polypeptide(L)'
;GKHRRLQIVVMERRIGCNAIMNVVDKHLHARYIRTTGASIKRRGTHDTMLQVSKALKENPHIRYAYQFDIRHFYDNVAHQVAKDAFAHVFKDKILLKILGSLIDMLETGISFGLRSSQATGNLILSIHLDHPLKDEIGVKHYFRYCDDGLVLAESKAELWVIRDAIHEMLEAIGFEIKPNERVFPVSEGIDFVGYKIYPDHVLVRKRIKKKFAAKIKKIKSRKRRHELVASFYGMTKHADCVNLNNKLIGEKTMRSFKDLKVTYKPANGQKYFPGDTISIRDLVNLQIIVHDFQLGVKTREGEDRCVVSIEMGGQMKKFITNSEEMKNVLSQIGEMQDGFPFETTIKAMSFGNGKTKYVFT
;
A
#
# COMPACT_ATOMS: atom_id res chain seq x y z
N GLY A 1 20.87 12.76 20.96
CA GLY A 1 19.90 12.77 19.86
C GLY A 1 20.49 13.48 18.66
N LYS A 2 20.15 13.05 17.44
CA LYS A 2 20.58 13.78 16.23
C LYS A 2 19.84 15.13 16.21
N HIS A 3 20.56 16.24 16.32
CA HIS A 3 20.03 17.58 16.05
C HIS A 3 20.03 17.78 14.52
N ARG A 4 18.86 18.13 13.97
CA ARG A 4 18.73 18.53 12.57
C ARG A 4 18.15 19.94 12.54
N ARG A 5 18.75 20.86 11.79
CA ARG A 5 18.15 22.14 11.49
C ARG A 5 16.95 21.90 10.56
N LEU A 6 15.76 22.24 11.03
CA LEU A 6 14.55 22.23 10.21
C LEU A 6 14.27 23.68 9.78
N GLN A 7 14.27 23.92 8.50
CA GLN A 7 13.82 25.18 7.97
C GLN A 7 12.29 25.17 7.88
N ILE A 8 11.66 26.12 8.56
CA ILE A 8 10.20 26.33 8.47
C ILE A 8 9.96 27.25 7.27
N VAL A 9 9.56 26.64 6.17
CA VAL A 9 9.16 27.36 4.96
C VAL A 9 7.73 27.88 5.12
N VAL A 10 7.50 29.16 4.82
CA VAL A 10 6.17 29.78 4.85
C VAL A 10 5.17 29.06 3.93
N MET A 11 3.89 29.16 4.28
CA MET A 11 2.84 28.34 3.64
C MET A 11 2.74 28.58 2.13
N GLU A 12 2.82 29.82 1.70
CA GLU A 12 2.74 30.21 0.28
C GLU A 12 3.82 29.53 -0.56
N ARG A 13 5.05 29.53 -0.07
CA ARG A 13 6.17 28.82 -0.75
C ARG A 13 5.97 27.30 -0.79
N ARG A 14 5.39 26.74 0.28
CA ARG A 14 5.06 25.28 0.31
C ARG A 14 3.97 24.95 -0.69
N ILE A 15 2.94 25.79 -0.83
CA ILE A 15 1.88 25.62 -1.84
C ILE A 15 2.47 25.72 -3.23
N GLY A 16 3.27 26.76 -3.52
CA GLY A 16 3.94 26.94 -4.80
C GLY A 16 4.85 25.76 -5.15
N CYS A 17 5.68 25.29 -4.20
CA CYS A 17 6.51 24.09 -4.37
C CYS A 17 5.65 22.86 -4.72
N ASN A 18 4.55 22.62 -4.01
CA ASN A 18 3.69 21.48 -4.30
C ASN A 18 2.99 21.58 -5.67
N ALA A 19 2.58 22.79 -6.09
CA ALA A 19 1.97 23.02 -7.40
C ALA A 19 2.97 22.66 -8.53
N ILE A 20 4.21 23.14 -8.42
CA ILE A 20 5.29 22.84 -9.38
C ILE A 20 5.57 21.32 -9.40
N MET A 21 5.73 20.71 -8.23
CA MET A 21 6.04 19.28 -8.14
C MET A 21 4.92 18.38 -8.64
N ASN A 22 3.64 18.79 -8.60
CA ASN A 22 2.54 18.03 -9.20
C ASN A 22 2.70 17.86 -10.73
N VAL A 23 3.32 18.83 -11.38
CA VAL A 23 3.62 18.77 -12.83
C VAL A 23 4.91 18.01 -13.09
N VAL A 24 5.95 18.30 -12.32
CA VAL A 24 7.32 17.83 -12.54
C VAL A 24 7.52 16.36 -12.16
N ASP A 25 6.91 15.89 -11.07
CA ASP A 25 7.14 14.54 -10.52
C ASP A 25 6.92 13.40 -11.51
N LYS A 26 5.91 13.51 -12.39
CA LYS A 26 5.65 12.46 -13.37
C LYS A 26 6.82 12.23 -14.32
N HIS A 27 7.54 13.31 -14.68
CA HIS A 27 8.71 13.24 -15.55
C HIS A 27 9.95 12.71 -14.81
N LEU A 28 10.10 13.09 -13.53
CA LEU A 28 11.16 12.59 -12.68
C LEU A 28 10.99 11.10 -12.35
N HIS A 29 9.76 10.69 -11.99
CA HIS A 29 9.47 9.30 -11.65
C HIS A 29 9.71 8.32 -12.80
N ALA A 30 9.57 8.77 -14.06
CA ALA A 30 9.90 7.98 -15.24
C ALA A 30 11.41 7.71 -15.39
N ARG A 31 12.25 8.49 -14.72
CA ARG A 31 13.71 8.37 -14.76
C ARG A 31 14.27 7.47 -13.65
N TYR A 32 13.50 7.21 -12.60
CA TYR A 32 13.99 6.42 -11.46
C TYR A 32 13.93 4.93 -11.75
N ILE A 33 15.01 4.23 -11.44
CA ILE A 33 15.03 2.76 -11.52
C ILE A 33 13.95 2.16 -10.61
N ARG A 34 13.49 0.95 -10.91
CA ARG A 34 12.39 0.31 -10.16
C ARG A 34 12.73 0.08 -8.69
N THR A 35 13.99 -0.15 -8.37
CA THR A 35 14.50 -0.49 -7.04
C THR A 35 14.82 0.72 -6.16
N THR A 36 14.57 1.95 -6.65
CA THR A 36 14.59 3.17 -5.84
C THR A 36 13.26 3.37 -5.15
N GLY A 37 13.29 3.46 -3.82
CA GLY A 37 12.16 3.78 -2.95
C GLY A 37 12.24 5.19 -2.39
N ALA A 38 11.33 5.52 -1.49
CA ALA A 38 11.16 6.80 -0.81
C ALA A 38 10.65 7.95 -1.68
N SER A 39 9.64 8.64 -1.16
CA SER A 39 9.02 9.82 -1.79
C SER A 39 8.51 9.63 -3.21
N ILE A 40 8.33 8.39 -3.62
CA ILE A 40 7.78 7.98 -4.90
C ILE A 40 6.46 7.26 -4.64
N LYS A 41 5.40 7.65 -5.36
CA LYS A 41 4.08 7.04 -5.20
C LYS A 41 4.14 5.52 -5.41
N ARG A 42 3.62 4.76 -4.45
CA ARG A 42 3.62 3.28 -4.42
C ARG A 42 5.00 2.61 -4.24
N ARG A 43 6.07 3.38 -3.96
CA ARG A 43 7.41 2.86 -3.71
C ARG A 43 7.88 3.29 -2.31
N GLY A 44 7.27 2.72 -1.27
CA GLY A 44 7.60 3.02 0.13
C GLY A 44 8.43 1.92 0.79
N THR A 45 8.61 2.01 2.11
CA THR A 45 9.38 1.05 2.92
C THR A 45 8.95 -0.40 2.72
N HIS A 46 7.63 -0.64 2.61
CA HIS A 46 7.10 -1.99 2.40
C HIS A 46 7.43 -2.53 1.01
N ASP A 47 7.27 -1.72 -0.04
CA ASP A 47 7.64 -2.11 -1.40
C ASP A 47 9.13 -2.42 -1.52
N THR A 48 9.98 -1.56 -0.97
CA THR A 48 11.44 -1.78 -0.95
C THR A 48 11.80 -3.06 -0.20
N MET A 49 11.23 -3.30 0.97
CA MET A 49 11.45 -4.53 1.74
C MET A 49 11.01 -5.77 0.95
N LEU A 50 9.84 -5.74 0.32
CA LEU A 50 9.34 -6.86 -0.49
C LEU A 50 10.24 -7.16 -1.68
N GLN A 51 10.79 -6.14 -2.35
CA GLN A 51 11.74 -6.33 -3.45
C GLN A 51 13.04 -7.01 -2.98
N VAL A 52 13.61 -6.57 -1.85
CA VAL A 52 14.80 -7.19 -1.25
C VAL A 52 14.50 -8.65 -0.85
N SER A 53 13.39 -8.89 -0.17
CA SER A 53 12.97 -10.25 0.22
C SER A 53 12.76 -11.16 -0.98
N LYS A 54 12.14 -10.62 -2.05
CA LYS A 54 11.95 -11.35 -3.31
C LYS A 54 13.28 -11.71 -3.95
N ALA A 55 14.22 -10.76 -4.04
CA ALA A 55 15.53 -10.99 -4.61
C ALA A 55 16.29 -12.11 -3.89
N LEU A 56 16.25 -12.13 -2.54
CA LEU A 56 16.89 -13.18 -1.75
C LEU A 56 16.23 -14.56 -1.94
N LYS A 57 14.89 -14.62 -2.04
CA LYS A 57 14.14 -15.87 -2.23
C LYS A 57 14.34 -16.49 -3.62
N GLU A 58 14.35 -15.64 -4.65
CA GLU A 58 14.49 -16.08 -6.05
C GLU A 58 15.94 -16.38 -6.44
N ASN A 59 16.91 -15.91 -5.65
CA ASN A 59 18.34 -16.07 -5.94
C ASN A 59 19.08 -16.64 -4.72
N PRO A 60 18.98 -17.95 -4.46
CA PRO A 60 19.59 -18.59 -3.27
C PRO A 60 21.11 -18.59 -3.26
N HIS A 61 21.75 -18.24 -4.38
CA HIS A 61 23.19 -18.07 -4.50
C HIS A 61 23.70 -16.74 -3.92
N ILE A 62 22.82 -15.76 -3.66
CA ILE A 62 23.17 -14.51 -2.97
C ILE A 62 23.57 -14.84 -1.52
N ARG A 63 24.81 -14.54 -1.15
CA ARG A 63 25.37 -14.81 0.17
C ARG A 63 25.76 -13.58 0.96
N TYR A 64 26.03 -12.46 0.30
CA TYR A 64 26.57 -11.26 0.92
C TYR A 64 25.75 -10.03 0.55
N ALA A 65 25.77 -9.06 1.46
CA ALA A 65 25.17 -7.75 1.28
C ALA A 65 26.20 -6.66 1.58
N TYR A 66 26.22 -5.60 0.78
CA TYR A 66 26.89 -4.35 1.07
C TYR A 66 25.83 -3.29 1.37
N GLN A 67 25.95 -2.64 2.51
CA GLN A 67 25.05 -1.59 2.97
C GLN A 67 25.83 -0.32 3.27
N PHE A 68 25.34 0.81 2.75
CA PHE A 68 25.95 2.13 2.92
C PHE A 68 24.89 3.21 3.12
N ASP A 69 25.30 4.35 3.66
CA ASP A 69 24.47 5.53 3.91
C ASP A 69 25.32 6.77 3.58
N ILE A 70 24.80 7.70 2.77
CA ILE A 70 25.51 8.90 2.37
C ILE A 70 25.53 9.89 3.55
N ARG A 71 26.74 10.45 3.81
CA ARG A 71 26.95 11.36 4.92
C ARG A 71 26.34 12.72 4.64
N HIS A 72 25.47 13.21 5.53
CA HIS A 72 24.87 14.55 5.44
C HIS A 72 24.32 14.88 4.05
N PHE A 73 23.65 13.93 3.40
CA PHE A 73 23.26 14.02 2.00
C PHE A 73 22.61 15.36 1.65
N TYR A 74 21.54 15.77 2.32
CA TYR A 74 20.80 17.01 2.00
C TYR A 74 21.63 18.27 2.29
N ASP A 75 22.47 18.25 3.31
CA ASP A 75 23.32 19.38 3.70
C ASP A 75 24.47 19.60 2.69
N ASN A 76 24.93 18.53 2.03
CA ASN A 76 26.07 18.54 1.13
C ASN A 76 25.69 18.60 -0.36
N VAL A 77 24.42 18.72 -0.71
CA VAL A 77 24.03 18.89 -2.12
C VAL A 77 24.58 20.20 -2.66
N ALA A 78 25.52 20.14 -3.59
CA ALA A 78 25.98 21.31 -4.34
C ALA A 78 24.84 21.82 -5.23
N HIS A 79 24.51 23.12 -5.15
CA HIS A 79 23.42 23.72 -5.93
C HIS A 79 23.60 23.53 -7.43
N GLN A 80 24.84 23.61 -7.93
CA GLN A 80 25.09 23.40 -9.36
C GLN A 80 24.77 21.98 -9.78
N VAL A 81 25.18 20.95 -9.03
CA VAL A 81 24.85 19.53 -9.31
C VAL A 81 23.33 19.34 -9.37
N ALA A 82 22.60 19.97 -8.45
CA ALA A 82 21.14 19.90 -8.44
C ALA A 82 20.50 20.60 -9.65
N LYS A 83 20.99 21.76 -10.05
CA LYS A 83 20.53 22.51 -11.23
C LYS A 83 20.83 21.75 -12.52
N ASP A 84 22.01 21.18 -12.65
CA ASP A 84 22.45 20.38 -13.80
C ASP A 84 21.60 19.11 -13.93
N ALA A 85 21.28 18.46 -12.82
CA ALA A 85 20.39 17.30 -12.80
C ALA A 85 18.99 17.65 -13.37
N PHE A 86 18.41 18.80 -13.00
CA PHE A 86 17.16 19.26 -13.61
C PHE A 86 17.31 19.63 -15.10
N ALA A 87 18.43 20.26 -15.49
CA ALA A 87 18.73 20.60 -16.88
C ALA A 87 18.93 19.38 -17.78
N HIS A 88 19.35 18.24 -17.17
CA HIS A 88 19.41 16.97 -17.86
C HIS A 88 18.02 16.48 -18.30
N VAL A 89 16.99 16.75 -17.49
CA VAL A 89 15.61 16.28 -17.73
C VAL A 89 14.75 17.31 -18.49
N PHE A 90 14.88 18.58 -18.15
CA PHE A 90 14.05 19.66 -18.67
C PHE A 90 14.83 20.61 -19.53
N LYS A 91 14.18 21.16 -20.60
CA LYS A 91 14.79 22.15 -21.51
C LYS A 91 14.14 23.54 -21.43
N ASP A 92 13.01 23.62 -20.75
CA ASP A 92 12.29 24.89 -20.55
C ASP A 92 13.06 25.78 -19.56
N LYS A 93 13.55 26.93 -20.05
CA LYS A 93 14.37 27.87 -19.29
C LYS A 93 13.60 28.51 -18.13
N ILE A 94 12.28 28.73 -18.26
CA ILE A 94 11.45 29.31 -17.21
C ILE A 94 11.30 28.30 -16.10
N LEU A 95 10.94 27.04 -16.44
CA LEU A 95 10.84 25.96 -15.46
C LEU A 95 12.17 25.75 -14.73
N LEU A 96 13.31 25.71 -15.43
CA LEU A 96 14.62 25.57 -14.82
C LEU A 96 14.96 26.72 -13.85
N LYS A 97 14.57 27.96 -14.19
CA LYS A 97 14.74 29.12 -13.30
C LYS A 97 13.89 28.95 -12.02
N ILE A 98 12.65 28.47 -12.17
CA ILE A 98 11.76 28.21 -11.01
C ILE A 98 12.33 27.09 -10.14
N LEU A 99 12.76 25.97 -10.72
CA LEU A 99 13.36 24.86 -9.98
C LEU A 99 14.66 25.28 -9.29
N GLY A 100 15.47 26.08 -9.98
CA GLY A 100 16.69 26.68 -9.40
C GLY A 100 16.38 27.53 -8.17
N SER A 101 15.33 28.36 -8.19
CA SER A 101 14.94 29.15 -7.03
C SER A 101 14.50 28.33 -5.80
N LEU A 102 14.00 27.09 -6.02
CA LEU A 102 13.71 26.16 -4.94
C LEU A 102 14.97 25.55 -4.33
N ILE A 103 16.04 25.40 -5.12
CA ILE A 103 17.34 24.93 -4.66
C ILE A 103 18.01 26.04 -3.87
N ASP A 104 18.03 27.26 -4.40
CA ASP A 104 18.69 28.44 -3.81
C ASP A 104 17.98 29.02 -2.57
N MET A 105 17.01 28.32 -2.01
CA MET A 105 16.33 28.72 -0.76
C MET A 105 17.26 28.66 0.46
N LEU A 106 18.33 27.90 0.40
CA LEU A 106 19.41 27.84 1.40
C LEU A 106 20.71 28.33 0.77
N GLU A 107 21.65 28.80 1.57
CA GLU A 107 22.99 29.14 1.10
C GLU A 107 23.79 27.91 0.68
N THR A 108 23.58 26.80 1.37
CA THR A 108 24.21 25.51 1.09
C THR A 108 23.24 24.36 1.28
N GLY A 109 23.39 23.31 0.49
CA GLY A 109 22.51 22.16 0.57
C GLY A 109 21.09 22.43 0.12
N ILE A 110 20.19 21.51 0.43
CA ILE A 110 18.76 21.62 0.13
C ILE A 110 17.91 21.37 1.38
N SER A 111 16.76 22.04 1.46
CA SER A 111 15.91 22.06 2.65
C SER A 111 15.33 20.70 3.01
N PHE A 112 15.41 20.30 4.28
CA PHE A 112 14.68 19.14 4.78
C PHE A 112 13.16 19.37 4.79
N GLY A 113 12.41 18.38 4.32
CA GLY A 113 10.95 18.37 4.45
C GLY A 113 10.18 19.02 3.32
N LEU A 114 10.83 19.59 2.30
CA LEU A 114 10.22 19.99 1.06
C LEU A 114 10.14 18.81 0.08
N ARG A 115 9.03 18.75 -0.65
CA ARG A 115 8.83 17.73 -1.70
C ARG A 115 9.87 17.89 -2.83
N SER A 116 10.21 19.14 -3.19
CA SER A 116 11.25 19.43 -4.16
C SER A 116 12.61 18.87 -3.76
N SER A 117 13.00 19.00 -2.49
CA SER A 117 14.30 18.51 -2.03
C SER A 117 14.43 16.98 -2.12
N GLN A 118 13.34 16.26 -1.80
CA GLN A 118 13.34 14.80 -1.94
C GLN A 118 13.40 14.37 -3.40
N ALA A 119 12.70 15.08 -4.28
CA ALA A 119 12.75 14.84 -5.71
C ALA A 119 14.12 15.17 -6.31
N THR A 120 14.73 16.30 -5.88
CA THR A 120 16.08 16.70 -6.27
C THR A 120 17.12 15.65 -5.85
N GLY A 121 17.06 15.20 -4.60
CA GLY A 121 17.97 14.17 -4.10
C GLY A 121 17.83 12.85 -4.86
N ASN A 122 16.60 12.39 -5.11
CA ASN A 122 16.37 11.19 -5.90
C ASN A 122 16.87 11.35 -7.34
N LEU A 123 16.72 12.54 -7.95
CA LEU A 123 17.17 12.80 -9.32
C LEU A 123 18.70 12.78 -9.44
N ILE A 124 19.39 13.46 -8.52
CA ILE A 124 20.87 13.47 -8.47
C ILE A 124 21.38 12.02 -8.38
N LEU A 125 20.89 11.26 -7.41
CA LEU A 125 21.35 9.88 -7.23
C LEU A 125 20.89 8.96 -8.38
N SER A 126 19.76 9.24 -9.02
CA SER A 126 19.35 8.49 -10.22
C SER A 126 20.35 8.64 -11.36
N ILE A 127 20.81 9.88 -11.62
CA ILE A 127 21.73 10.18 -12.71
C ILE A 127 23.16 9.69 -12.40
N HIS A 128 23.65 9.96 -11.20
CA HIS A 128 25.06 9.79 -10.89
C HIS A 128 25.38 8.47 -10.17
N LEU A 129 24.39 7.71 -9.73
CA LEU A 129 24.59 6.46 -9.01
C LEU A 129 23.71 5.31 -9.53
N ASP A 130 22.36 5.51 -9.57
CA ASP A 130 21.46 4.40 -9.84
C ASP A 130 21.62 3.84 -11.26
N HIS A 131 21.61 4.70 -12.28
CA HIS A 131 21.79 4.31 -13.68
C HIS A 131 23.20 3.82 -13.98
N PRO A 132 24.29 4.48 -13.56
CA PRO A 132 25.63 3.93 -13.74
C PRO A 132 25.80 2.54 -13.13
N LEU A 133 25.30 2.31 -11.91
CA LEU A 133 25.36 0.98 -11.29
C LEU A 133 24.57 -0.08 -12.06
N LYS A 134 23.36 0.27 -12.54
CA LYS A 134 22.45 -0.68 -13.18
C LYS A 134 22.77 -0.91 -14.65
N ASP A 135 23.02 0.15 -15.38
CA ASP A 135 23.05 0.13 -16.84
C ASP A 135 24.49 0.02 -17.39
N GLU A 136 25.51 0.56 -16.67
CA GLU A 136 26.91 0.54 -17.10
C GLU A 136 27.68 -0.61 -16.43
N ILE A 137 27.60 -0.72 -15.08
CA ILE A 137 28.31 -1.79 -14.34
C ILE A 137 27.49 -3.10 -14.35
N GLY A 138 26.15 -3.03 -14.51
CA GLY A 138 25.29 -4.21 -14.58
C GLY A 138 24.96 -4.82 -13.23
N VAL A 139 24.97 -4.04 -12.14
CA VAL A 139 24.63 -4.52 -10.79
C VAL A 139 23.17 -4.97 -10.71
N LYS A 140 22.92 -6.27 -10.65
CA LYS A 140 21.57 -6.86 -10.71
C LYS A 140 20.72 -6.51 -9.48
N HIS A 141 21.28 -6.66 -8.28
CA HIS A 141 20.57 -6.57 -7.01
C HIS A 141 20.99 -5.34 -6.22
N TYR A 142 20.65 -4.17 -6.74
CA TYR A 142 20.85 -2.86 -6.10
C TYR A 142 19.51 -2.25 -5.72
N PHE A 143 19.39 -1.79 -4.48
CA PHE A 143 18.20 -1.16 -3.89
C PHE A 143 18.61 0.12 -3.17
N ARG A 144 17.83 1.17 -3.34
CA ARG A 144 18.07 2.44 -2.65
C ARG A 144 16.78 2.97 -1.99
N TYR A 145 16.92 3.50 -0.80
CA TYR A 145 15.86 4.19 -0.08
C TYR A 145 16.38 5.53 0.45
N CYS A 146 16.06 6.64 -0.21
CA CYS A 146 16.71 7.95 -0.01
C CYS A 146 18.23 7.84 -0.21
N ASP A 147 18.97 8.11 0.88
CA ASP A 147 20.43 8.08 1.02
C ASP A 147 20.98 6.72 1.48
N ASP A 148 20.10 5.79 1.88
CA ASP A 148 20.47 4.42 2.26
C ASP A 148 20.55 3.50 1.02
N GLY A 149 21.69 2.89 0.73
CA GLY A 149 21.91 1.94 -0.36
C GLY A 149 22.16 0.52 0.13
N LEU A 150 21.74 -0.44 -0.69
CA LEU A 150 21.93 -1.88 -0.45
C LEU A 150 22.27 -2.58 -1.77
N VAL A 151 23.36 -3.32 -1.79
CA VAL A 151 23.75 -4.21 -2.89
C VAL A 151 23.83 -5.64 -2.38
N LEU A 152 23.33 -6.60 -3.18
CA LEU A 152 23.41 -8.02 -2.86
C LEU A 152 24.21 -8.74 -3.95
N ALA A 153 25.10 -9.67 -3.54
CA ALA A 153 25.92 -10.43 -4.45
C ALA A 153 26.28 -11.82 -3.90
N GLU A 154 26.89 -12.64 -4.75
CA GLU A 154 27.31 -14.01 -4.43
C GLU A 154 28.63 -14.01 -3.61
N SER A 155 29.50 -13.03 -3.87
CA SER A 155 30.83 -12.98 -3.24
C SER A 155 31.13 -11.62 -2.60
N LYS A 156 32.02 -11.62 -1.60
CA LYS A 156 32.56 -10.38 -1.01
C LYS A 156 33.43 -9.62 -1.99
N ALA A 157 34.19 -10.33 -2.82
CA ALA A 157 35.11 -9.72 -3.80
C ALA A 157 34.34 -8.82 -4.78
N GLU A 158 33.21 -9.34 -5.31
CA GLU A 158 32.32 -8.56 -6.16
C GLU A 158 31.79 -7.31 -5.45
N LEU A 159 31.35 -7.44 -4.19
CA LEU A 159 30.87 -6.29 -3.42
C LEU A 159 31.93 -5.24 -3.13
N TRP A 160 33.19 -5.63 -2.96
CA TRP A 160 34.29 -4.66 -2.77
C TRP A 160 34.55 -3.86 -4.04
N VAL A 161 34.52 -4.49 -5.22
CA VAL A 161 34.65 -3.78 -6.50
C VAL A 161 33.49 -2.79 -6.70
N ILE A 162 32.24 -3.25 -6.43
CA ILE A 162 31.06 -2.38 -6.54
C ILE A 162 31.14 -1.23 -5.52
N ARG A 163 31.61 -1.49 -4.31
CA ARG A 163 31.79 -0.49 -3.28
C ARG A 163 32.72 0.61 -3.75
N ASP A 164 33.90 0.24 -4.28
CA ASP A 164 34.91 1.20 -4.74
C ASP A 164 34.32 2.06 -5.88
N ALA A 165 33.60 1.47 -6.83
CA ALA A 165 32.89 2.21 -7.87
C ALA A 165 31.84 3.18 -7.30
N ILE A 166 31.09 2.78 -6.28
CA ILE A 166 30.11 3.65 -5.60
C ILE A 166 30.82 4.84 -4.93
N HIS A 167 31.96 4.62 -4.29
CA HIS A 167 32.77 5.69 -3.70
C HIS A 167 33.20 6.69 -4.77
N GLU A 168 33.83 6.23 -5.86
CA GLU A 168 34.24 7.09 -6.98
C GLU A 168 33.09 7.93 -7.56
N MET A 169 31.94 7.30 -7.81
CA MET A 169 30.73 7.99 -8.33
C MET A 169 30.23 9.07 -7.38
N LEU A 170 30.19 8.82 -6.08
CA LEU A 170 29.71 9.77 -5.08
C LEU A 170 30.68 10.88 -4.82
N GLU A 171 32.00 10.58 -4.73
CA GLU A 171 33.06 11.56 -4.56
C GLU A 171 33.13 12.52 -5.74
N ALA A 172 32.92 12.06 -6.98
CA ALA A 172 32.84 12.88 -8.17
C ALA A 172 31.82 14.02 -8.12
N ILE A 173 30.78 13.85 -7.30
CA ILE A 173 29.70 14.85 -7.09
C ILE A 173 29.71 15.45 -5.67
N GLY A 174 30.78 15.23 -4.91
CA GLY A 174 31.02 15.85 -3.60
C GLY A 174 30.35 15.17 -2.42
N PHE A 175 30.01 13.90 -2.53
CA PHE A 175 29.41 13.12 -1.42
C PHE A 175 30.43 12.12 -0.84
N GLU A 176 30.25 11.88 0.46
CA GLU A 176 30.99 10.86 1.21
C GLU A 176 30.05 9.81 1.78
N ILE A 177 30.50 8.57 1.83
CA ILE A 177 29.82 7.49 2.53
C ILE A 177 30.14 7.55 4.02
N LYS A 178 29.19 7.22 4.88
CA LYS A 178 29.43 7.12 6.32
C LYS A 178 30.39 5.98 6.65
N PRO A 179 31.26 6.12 7.65
CA PRO A 179 32.26 5.09 8.00
C PRO A 179 31.66 3.79 8.55
N ASN A 180 30.38 3.72 8.78
CA ASN A 180 29.68 2.52 9.23
C ASN A 180 29.12 1.65 8.07
N GLU A 181 29.57 1.90 6.86
CA GLU A 181 29.32 0.99 5.73
C GLU A 181 29.89 -0.41 6.03
N ARG A 182 29.27 -1.45 5.47
CA ARG A 182 29.73 -2.81 5.74
C ARG A 182 29.33 -3.81 4.67
N VAL A 183 30.24 -4.77 4.46
CA VAL A 183 29.95 -6.00 3.73
C VAL A 183 29.78 -7.14 4.72
N PHE A 184 28.67 -7.86 4.64
CA PHE A 184 28.30 -8.90 5.62
C PHE A 184 27.47 -10.02 4.99
N PRO A 185 27.43 -11.22 5.60
CA PRO A 185 26.61 -12.32 5.13
C PRO A 185 25.11 -12.02 5.26
N VAL A 186 24.29 -12.35 4.26
CA VAL A 186 22.83 -12.17 4.33
C VAL A 186 22.16 -13.00 5.43
N SER A 187 22.83 -14.07 5.89
CA SER A 187 22.40 -14.91 7.03
C SER A 187 22.33 -14.15 8.35
N GLU A 188 23.11 -13.05 8.51
CA GLU A 188 23.00 -12.17 9.68
C GLU A 188 21.69 -11.37 9.69
N GLY A 189 20.97 -11.36 8.56
CA GLY A 189 19.79 -10.53 8.33
C GLY A 189 20.14 -9.08 7.98
N ILE A 190 19.51 -8.55 6.96
CA ILE A 190 19.72 -7.21 6.43
C ILE A 190 18.83 -6.23 7.18
N ASP A 191 19.41 -5.26 7.91
CA ASP A 191 18.64 -4.23 8.63
C ASP A 191 18.35 -3.04 7.71
N PHE A 192 17.27 -3.10 6.94
CA PHE A 192 16.91 -2.12 5.93
C PHE A 192 15.45 -1.67 6.04
N VAL A 193 15.16 -0.40 5.78
CA VAL A 193 13.84 0.25 5.76
C VAL A 193 12.90 -0.10 6.94
N GLY A 194 13.46 -0.35 8.11
CA GLY A 194 12.67 -0.67 9.33
C GLY A 194 12.43 -2.16 9.57
N TYR A 195 12.95 -3.00 8.72
CA TYR A 195 12.87 -4.46 8.81
C TYR A 195 14.25 -5.10 9.01
N LYS A 196 14.25 -6.33 9.48
CA LYS A 196 15.38 -7.23 9.42
C LYS A 196 15.02 -8.37 8.48
N ILE A 197 15.63 -8.37 7.29
CA ILE A 197 15.28 -9.23 6.16
C ILE A 197 16.29 -10.37 6.09
N TYR A 198 15.78 -11.61 6.17
CA TYR A 198 16.54 -12.85 6.02
C TYR A 198 16.17 -13.52 4.70
N PRO A 199 16.94 -14.49 4.21
CA PRO A 199 16.61 -15.24 2.99
C PRO A 199 15.25 -15.93 3.04
N ASP A 200 14.84 -16.45 4.20
CA ASP A 200 13.64 -17.24 4.41
C ASP A 200 12.50 -16.48 5.09
N HIS A 201 12.78 -15.43 5.86
CA HIS A 201 11.77 -14.69 6.60
C HIS A 201 12.11 -13.20 6.79
N VAL A 202 11.10 -12.42 7.22
CA VAL A 202 11.25 -10.98 7.48
C VAL A 202 10.74 -10.65 8.88
N LEU A 203 11.51 -9.90 9.64
CA LEU A 203 11.12 -9.42 10.98
C LEU A 203 11.08 -7.89 11.02
N VAL A 204 10.21 -7.34 11.84
CA VAL A 204 10.26 -5.90 12.16
C VAL A 204 11.45 -5.61 13.07
N ARG A 205 12.17 -4.50 12.78
CA ARG A 205 13.36 -4.05 13.53
C ARG A 205 13.15 -4.03 15.05
N LYS A 206 14.09 -4.57 15.83
CA LYS A 206 14.02 -4.68 17.30
C LYS A 206 13.65 -3.36 18.00
N ARG A 207 14.20 -2.22 17.51
CA ARG A 207 13.91 -0.89 18.07
C ARG A 207 12.44 -0.51 17.94
N ILE A 208 11.79 -0.83 16.82
CA ILE A 208 10.36 -0.56 16.57
C ILE A 208 9.50 -1.36 17.53
N LYS A 209 9.79 -2.68 17.69
CA LYS A 209 9.12 -3.58 18.63
C LYS A 209 9.22 -3.08 20.07
N LYS A 210 10.43 -2.74 20.53
CA LYS A 210 10.67 -2.21 21.89
C LYS A 210 9.94 -0.90 22.14
N LYS A 211 9.97 0.04 21.16
CA LYS A 211 9.31 1.35 21.27
C LYS A 211 7.78 1.19 21.33
N PHE A 212 7.21 0.29 20.55
CA PHE A 212 5.79 -0.03 20.60
C PHE A 212 5.40 -0.63 21.96
N ALA A 213 6.11 -1.69 22.41
CA ALA A 213 5.84 -2.36 23.67
C ALA A 213 5.92 -1.42 24.89
N ALA A 214 6.87 -0.47 24.89
CA ALA A 214 6.98 0.55 25.93
C ALA A 214 5.84 1.57 25.91
N LYS A 215 5.40 1.99 24.69
CA LYS A 215 4.32 2.97 24.53
C LYS A 215 2.94 2.40 24.84
N ILE A 216 2.64 1.17 24.38
CA ILE A 216 1.32 0.56 24.53
C ILE A 216 0.92 0.35 26.00
N LYS A 217 1.93 0.11 26.87
CA LYS A 217 1.75 -0.03 28.33
C LYS A 217 1.37 1.29 29.03
N LYS A 218 1.82 2.42 28.49
CA LYS A 218 1.66 3.76 29.11
C LYS A 218 0.41 4.51 28.62
N ILE A 219 -0.16 4.11 27.50
CA ILE A 219 -1.29 4.84 26.89
C ILE A 219 -2.60 4.47 27.58
N LYS A 220 -3.24 5.46 28.21
CA LYS A 220 -4.56 5.34 28.87
C LYS A 220 -5.71 5.60 27.88
N SER A 221 -5.54 6.52 26.93
CA SER A 221 -6.58 6.88 25.97
C SER A 221 -6.85 5.74 24.98
N ARG A 222 -8.12 5.31 24.89
CA ARG A 222 -8.57 4.26 23.95
C ARG A 222 -8.31 4.65 22.48
N LYS A 223 -8.58 5.91 22.11
CA LYS A 223 -8.32 6.43 20.75
C LYS A 223 -6.83 6.34 20.40
N ARG A 224 -5.96 6.87 21.29
CA ARG A 224 -4.50 6.83 21.08
C ARG A 224 -3.95 5.39 21.06
N ARG A 225 -4.52 4.50 21.86
CA ARG A 225 -4.16 3.09 21.84
C ARG A 225 -4.48 2.47 20.48
N HIS A 226 -5.68 2.74 19.94
CA HIS A 226 -6.10 2.26 18.64
C HIS A 226 -5.18 2.77 17.52
N GLU A 227 -4.89 4.07 17.49
CA GLU A 227 -3.97 4.68 16.51
C GLU A 227 -2.57 4.03 16.55
N LEU A 228 -2.04 3.77 17.76
CA LEU A 228 -0.73 3.14 17.94
C LEU A 228 -0.73 1.70 17.45
N VAL A 229 -1.78 0.93 17.76
CA VAL A 229 -1.95 -0.45 17.31
C VAL A 229 -2.06 -0.51 15.79
N ALA A 230 -2.90 0.32 15.18
CA ALA A 230 -3.07 0.37 13.73
C ALA A 230 -1.75 0.71 13.01
N SER A 231 -0.99 1.68 13.53
CA SER A 231 0.32 2.05 12.98
C SER A 231 1.34 0.89 13.09
N PHE A 232 1.36 0.19 14.22
CA PHE A 232 2.26 -0.95 14.42
C PHE A 232 1.87 -2.13 13.54
N TYR A 233 0.59 -2.43 13.42
CA TYR A 233 0.07 -3.48 12.57
C TYR A 233 0.37 -3.20 11.08
N GLY A 234 0.29 -1.93 10.66
CA GLY A 234 0.69 -1.51 9.32
C GLY A 234 2.11 -1.94 8.96
N MET A 235 3.03 -2.00 9.95
CA MET A 235 4.39 -2.53 9.77
C MET A 235 4.41 -4.06 9.85
N THR A 236 3.79 -4.64 10.87
CA THR A 236 3.92 -6.08 11.16
C THR A 236 3.18 -7.00 10.20
N LYS A 237 2.12 -6.52 9.53
CA LYS A 237 1.36 -7.29 8.53
C LYS A 237 2.19 -7.70 7.29
N HIS A 238 3.32 -7.06 7.07
CA HIS A 238 4.24 -7.35 5.97
C HIS A 238 5.46 -8.19 6.40
N ALA A 239 5.47 -8.70 7.63
CA ALA A 239 6.58 -9.44 8.21
C ALA A 239 6.07 -10.65 9.00
N ASP A 240 6.95 -11.59 9.29
CA ASP A 240 6.65 -12.81 10.06
C ASP A 240 6.50 -12.49 11.56
N CYS A 241 5.44 -11.77 11.88
CA CYS A 241 5.19 -11.17 13.18
C CYS A 241 3.86 -11.61 13.84
N VAL A 242 3.26 -12.73 13.43
CA VAL A 242 1.98 -13.21 13.98
C VAL A 242 2.06 -13.40 15.49
N ASN A 243 3.03 -14.19 15.96
CA ASN A 243 3.24 -14.43 17.41
C ASN A 243 3.56 -13.15 18.19
N LEU A 244 4.28 -12.21 17.57
CA LEU A 244 4.59 -10.92 18.18
C LEU A 244 3.32 -10.07 18.34
N ASN A 245 2.45 -10.05 17.34
CA ASN A 245 1.19 -9.33 17.39
C ASN A 245 0.27 -9.91 18.46
N ASN A 246 0.12 -11.23 18.52
CA ASN A 246 -0.67 -11.92 19.54
C ASN A 246 -0.15 -11.59 20.96
N LYS A 247 1.16 -11.59 21.16
CA LYS A 247 1.78 -11.27 22.46
C LYS A 247 1.63 -9.81 22.88
N LEU A 248 1.77 -8.85 21.96
CA LEU A 248 1.81 -7.42 22.29
C LEU A 248 0.46 -6.73 22.18
N ILE A 249 -0.40 -7.18 21.30
CA ILE A 249 -1.71 -6.58 21.01
C ILE A 249 -2.82 -7.40 21.67
N GLY A 250 -2.63 -8.71 21.82
CA GLY A 250 -3.61 -9.69 22.27
C GLY A 250 -4.49 -10.21 21.14
N GLU A 251 -4.95 -11.45 21.26
CA GLU A 251 -5.80 -12.11 20.23
C GLU A 251 -7.13 -11.38 19.99
N LYS A 252 -7.58 -10.53 20.94
CA LYS A 252 -8.90 -9.90 20.93
C LYS A 252 -8.97 -8.50 20.30
N THR A 253 -7.87 -7.90 19.83
CA THR A 253 -7.89 -6.46 19.47
C THR A 253 -8.03 -6.15 17.99
N MET A 254 -7.94 -7.13 17.10
CA MET A 254 -8.24 -6.90 15.68
C MET A 254 -9.05 -8.07 15.11
N ARG A 255 -10.35 -7.99 15.35
CA ARG A 255 -11.28 -8.75 14.52
C ARG A 255 -11.39 -8.04 13.18
N SER A 256 -11.32 -8.78 12.07
CA SER A 256 -11.71 -8.24 10.78
C SER A 256 -13.19 -7.86 10.84
N PHE A 257 -13.64 -6.95 9.99
CA PHE A 257 -15.08 -6.63 9.91
C PHE A 257 -15.90 -7.90 9.65
N LYS A 258 -15.33 -8.83 8.88
CA LYS A 258 -15.88 -10.17 8.61
C LYS A 258 -16.05 -11.01 9.88
N ASP A 259 -15.08 -10.93 10.82
CA ASP A 259 -15.10 -11.68 12.09
C ASP A 259 -16.12 -11.12 13.09
N LEU A 260 -16.54 -9.86 12.91
CA LEU A 260 -17.51 -9.20 13.77
C LEU A 260 -18.94 -9.67 13.48
N LYS A 261 -19.19 -10.30 12.33
CA LYS A 261 -20.53 -10.74 11.88
C LYS A 261 -21.60 -9.64 12.05
N VAL A 262 -21.16 -8.36 11.94
CA VAL A 262 -22.05 -7.20 12.07
C VAL A 262 -22.60 -6.87 10.71
N THR A 263 -23.90 -6.95 10.57
CA THR A 263 -24.64 -6.51 9.39
C THR A 263 -25.30 -5.16 9.67
N TYR A 264 -25.41 -4.34 8.64
CA TYR A 264 -26.17 -3.10 8.74
C TYR A 264 -27.61 -3.40 9.06
N LYS A 265 -28.13 -2.85 10.16
CA LYS A 265 -29.55 -2.88 10.51
C LYS A 265 -30.11 -1.48 10.31
N PRO A 266 -30.91 -1.25 9.27
CA PRO A 266 -31.58 0.05 9.08
C PRO A 266 -32.47 0.41 10.26
N ALA A 267 -32.54 1.68 10.61
CA ALA A 267 -33.35 2.18 11.72
C ALA A 267 -34.87 1.90 11.54
N ASN A 268 -35.32 1.69 10.31
CA ASN A 268 -36.71 1.37 9.92
C ASN A 268 -37.01 -0.14 9.90
N GLY A 269 -36.07 -0.98 10.35
CA GLY A 269 -36.25 -2.45 10.37
C GLY A 269 -36.14 -3.14 9.01
N GLN A 270 -35.81 -2.39 7.93
CA GLN A 270 -35.61 -2.98 6.61
C GLN A 270 -34.29 -3.75 6.53
N LYS A 271 -34.30 -4.94 5.94
CA LYS A 271 -33.13 -5.73 5.65
C LYS A 271 -32.38 -5.14 4.44
N TYR A 272 -31.05 -5.11 4.50
CA TYR A 272 -30.21 -4.76 3.36
C TYR A 272 -29.72 -6.02 2.68
N PHE A 273 -30.08 -6.20 1.40
CA PHE A 273 -29.60 -7.30 0.59
C PHE A 273 -28.51 -6.82 -0.37
N PRO A 274 -27.29 -7.40 -0.30
CA PRO A 274 -26.20 -7.06 -1.21
C PRO A 274 -26.47 -7.56 -2.64
N GLY A 275 -25.71 -7.03 -3.60
CA GLY A 275 -25.76 -7.42 -5.00
C GLY A 275 -26.75 -6.63 -5.85
N ASP A 276 -26.61 -6.81 -7.16
CA ASP A 276 -27.43 -6.12 -8.15
C ASP A 276 -28.86 -6.67 -8.20
N THR A 277 -29.79 -5.80 -8.58
CA THR A 277 -31.17 -6.22 -8.81
C THR A 277 -31.30 -6.85 -10.19
N ILE A 278 -31.79 -8.08 -10.25
CA ILE A 278 -32.06 -8.82 -11.49
C ILE A 278 -33.57 -8.94 -11.72
N SER A 279 -34.00 -8.93 -12.97
CA SER A 279 -35.41 -9.15 -13.31
C SER A 279 -35.82 -10.60 -13.04
N ILE A 280 -36.97 -10.82 -12.43
CA ILE A 280 -37.51 -12.17 -12.22
C ILE A 280 -37.66 -12.95 -13.54
N ARG A 281 -37.84 -12.25 -14.67
CA ARG A 281 -37.93 -12.86 -16.00
C ARG A 281 -36.64 -13.55 -16.40
N ASP A 282 -35.49 -12.94 -16.01
CA ASP A 282 -34.16 -13.44 -16.33
C ASP A 282 -33.74 -14.63 -15.43
N LEU A 283 -34.54 -14.93 -14.40
CA LEU A 283 -34.35 -16.06 -13.48
C LEU A 283 -35.16 -17.30 -13.86
N VAL A 284 -36.03 -17.22 -14.87
CA VAL A 284 -36.89 -18.35 -15.26
C VAL A 284 -36.05 -19.53 -15.74
N ASN A 285 -36.28 -20.71 -15.17
CA ASN A 285 -35.57 -21.98 -15.43
C ASN A 285 -34.10 -21.98 -15.05
N LEU A 286 -33.66 -20.99 -14.28
CA LEU A 286 -32.30 -20.98 -13.71
C LEU A 286 -32.34 -21.49 -12.26
N GLN A 287 -31.33 -22.25 -11.89
CA GLN A 287 -31.11 -22.72 -10.52
C GLN A 287 -30.58 -21.57 -9.67
N ILE A 288 -31.21 -21.29 -8.56
CA ILE A 288 -30.85 -20.22 -7.62
C ILE A 288 -30.88 -20.74 -6.18
N ILE A 289 -30.12 -20.14 -5.31
CA ILE A 289 -30.18 -20.36 -3.87
C ILE A 289 -30.81 -19.13 -3.23
N VAL A 290 -31.90 -19.32 -2.54
CA VAL A 290 -32.63 -18.25 -1.80
C VAL A 290 -32.05 -18.17 -0.39
N HIS A 291 -31.51 -17.01 -0.01
CA HIS A 291 -30.90 -16.81 1.30
C HIS A 291 -31.79 -16.12 2.33
N ASP A 292 -32.62 -15.17 1.89
CA ASP A 292 -33.47 -14.41 2.79
C ASP A 292 -34.50 -13.57 1.99
N PHE A 293 -35.49 -13.02 2.63
CA PHE A 293 -36.47 -12.14 2.00
C PHE A 293 -36.97 -11.04 2.94
N GLN A 294 -37.64 -10.05 2.37
CA GLN A 294 -38.32 -9.00 3.10
C GLN A 294 -39.61 -8.59 2.40
N LEU A 295 -40.73 -8.62 3.16
CA LEU A 295 -42.04 -8.13 2.73
C LEU A 295 -42.20 -6.63 3.02
N GLY A 296 -43.24 -6.01 2.42
CA GLY A 296 -43.64 -4.64 2.72
C GLY A 296 -42.66 -3.56 2.28
N VAL A 297 -41.83 -3.84 1.28
CA VAL A 297 -40.82 -2.88 0.83
C VAL A 297 -41.42 -1.92 -0.20
N LYS A 298 -41.25 -0.60 0.06
CA LYS A 298 -41.57 0.44 -0.92
C LYS A 298 -40.42 0.55 -1.94
N THR A 299 -40.77 0.39 -3.20
CA THR A 299 -39.81 0.47 -4.33
C THR A 299 -40.30 1.48 -5.37
N ARG A 300 -39.47 1.74 -6.39
CA ARG A 300 -39.86 2.58 -7.53
C ARG A 300 -41.03 2.00 -8.34
N GLU A 301 -41.24 0.68 -8.26
CA GLU A 301 -42.29 -0.05 -8.98
C GLU A 301 -43.59 -0.19 -8.19
N GLY A 302 -43.63 0.34 -6.96
CA GLY A 302 -44.84 0.34 -6.12
C GLY A 302 -44.55 0.02 -4.65
N GLU A 303 -45.63 0.06 -3.85
CA GLU A 303 -45.62 -0.26 -2.42
C GLU A 303 -45.86 -1.75 -2.21
N ASP A 304 -45.57 -2.26 -1.00
CA ASP A 304 -45.80 -3.65 -0.60
C ASP A 304 -45.12 -4.70 -1.49
N ARG A 305 -43.90 -4.46 -1.89
CA ARG A 305 -43.11 -5.42 -2.66
C ARG A 305 -42.35 -6.38 -1.74
N CYS A 306 -42.08 -7.58 -2.27
CA CYS A 306 -41.16 -8.53 -1.64
C CYS A 306 -39.79 -8.44 -2.34
N VAL A 307 -38.73 -8.19 -1.57
CA VAL A 307 -37.36 -8.27 -2.03
C VAL A 307 -36.76 -9.59 -1.57
N VAL A 308 -36.20 -10.35 -2.48
CA VAL A 308 -35.64 -11.69 -2.23
C VAL A 308 -34.16 -11.68 -2.52
N SER A 309 -33.34 -12.10 -1.56
CA SER A 309 -31.90 -12.26 -1.69
C SER A 309 -31.58 -13.65 -2.22
N ILE A 310 -30.81 -13.71 -3.29
CA ILE A 310 -30.43 -14.96 -3.97
C ILE A 310 -28.94 -15.02 -4.24
N GLU A 311 -28.45 -16.23 -4.42
CA GLU A 311 -27.14 -16.51 -5.00
C GLU A 311 -27.32 -17.23 -6.33
N MET A 312 -26.59 -16.78 -7.35
CA MET A 312 -26.58 -17.38 -8.67
C MET A 312 -25.15 -17.32 -9.23
N GLY A 313 -24.61 -18.47 -9.61
CA GLY A 313 -23.23 -18.56 -10.14
C GLY A 313 -22.17 -18.06 -9.16
N GLY A 314 -22.34 -18.23 -7.86
CA GLY A 314 -21.42 -17.77 -6.81
C GLY A 314 -21.49 -16.26 -6.51
N GLN A 315 -22.46 -15.55 -7.07
CA GLN A 315 -22.66 -14.11 -6.84
C GLN A 315 -24.00 -13.83 -6.15
N MET A 316 -23.96 -12.97 -5.13
CA MET A 316 -25.16 -12.48 -4.47
C MET A 316 -25.91 -11.49 -5.37
N LYS A 317 -27.21 -11.72 -5.54
CA LYS A 317 -28.15 -10.86 -6.28
C LYS A 317 -29.44 -10.72 -5.51
N LYS A 318 -30.35 -9.89 -6.00
CA LYS A 318 -31.71 -9.77 -5.46
C LYS A 318 -32.72 -9.56 -6.59
N PHE A 319 -33.94 -10.03 -6.38
CA PHE A 319 -35.05 -9.67 -7.26
C PHE A 319 -36.22 -9.14 -6.46
N ILE A 320 -37.09 -8.44 -7.15
CA ILE A 320 -38.31 -7.85 -6.56
C ILE A 320 -39.54 -8.55 -7.15
N THR A 321 -40.45 -8.96 -6.32
CA THR A 321 -41.70 -9.59 -6.76
C THR A 321 -42.93 -9.01 -6.05
N ASN A 322 -44.06 -9.04 -6.74
CA ASN A 322 -45.39 -8.77 -6.16
C ASN A 322 -46.27 -10.00 -6.17
N SER A 323 -45.72 -11.18 -6.45
CA SER A 323 -46.48 -12.42 -6.46
C SER A 323 -46.90 -12.79 -5.05
N GLU A 324 -48.22 -12.81 -4.79
CA GLU A 324 -48.77 -13.22 -3.50
C GLU A 324 -48.43 -14.67 -3.16
N GLU A 325 -48.34 -15.54 -4.17
CA GLU A 325 -47.97 -16.93 -3.99
C GLU A 325 -46.52 -17.05 -3.52
N MET A 326 -45.58 -16.30 -4.14
CA MET A 326 -44.19 -16.29 -3.71
C MET A 326 -44.00 -15.68 -2.31
N LYS A 327 -44.74 -14.62 -1.99
CA LYS A 327 -44.75 -14.02 -0.65
C LYS A 327 -45.20 -15.03 0.40
N ASN A 328 -46.28 -15.76 0.11
CA ASN A 328 -46.83 -16.77 1.01
C ASN A 328 -45.85 -17.94 1.23
N VAL A 329 -45.30 -18.49 0.15
CA VAL A 329 -44.30 -19.57 0.22
C VAL A 329 -43.07 -19.14 1.04
N LEU A 330 -42.54 -17.97 0.77
CA LEU A 330 -41.35 -17.43 1.49
C LEU A 330 -41.67 -17.23 2.98
N SER A 331 -42.90 -16.77 3.32
CA SER A 331 -43.31 -16.60 4.71
C SER A 331 -43.39 -17.94 5.44
N GLN A 332 -43.96 -18.98 4.81
CA GLN A 332 -44.01 -20.32 5.40
C GLN A 332 -42.62 -20.91 5.62
N ILE A 333 -41.69 -20.75 4.64
CA ILE A 333 -40.32 -21.21 4.76
C ILE A 333 -39.59 -20.42 5.87
N GLY A 334 -39.89 -19.13 6.03
CA GLY A 334 -39.31 -18.27 7.09
C GLY A 334 -39.70 -18.65 8.51
N GLU A 335 -40.80 -19.38 8.70
CA GLU A 335 -41.26 -19.93 9.99
C GLU A 335 -40.59 -21.26 10.35
N MET A 336 -39.87 -21.89 9.38
CA MET A 336 -39.17 -23.14 9.61
C MET A 336 -37.79 -22.87 10.28
N GLN A 337 -37.37 -23.74 11.18
CA GLN A 337 -36.14 -23.57 11.95
C GLN A 337 -34.88 -23.51 11.07
N ASP A 338 -34.86 -24.22 9.93
CA ASP A 338 -33.75 -24.28 8.95
C ASP A 338 -34.29 -23.99 7.53
N GLY A 339 -35.21 -23.03 7.37
CA GLY A 339 -35.85 -22.74 6.10
C GLY A 339 -34.96 -22.07 5.07
N PHE A 340 -33.92 -21.35 5.51
CA PHE A 340 -32.98 -20.68 4.64
C PHE A 340 -31.54 -21.09 4.98
N PRO A 341 -30.60 -21.16 3.96
CA PRO A 341 -30.87 -21.03 2.52
C PRO A 341 -31.49 -22.28 1.92
N PHE A 342 -32.26 -22.13 0.83
CA PHE A 342 -32.80 -23.25 0.06
C PHE A 342 -32.58 -23.06 -1.45
N GLU A 343 -32.46 -24.18 -2.16
CA GLU A 343 -32.24 -24.21 -3.61
C GLU A 343 -33.57 -24.39 -4.34
N THR A 344 -33.77 -23.66 -5.44
CA THR A 344 -35.00 -23.72 -6.23
C THR A 344 -34.80 -23.25 -7.66
N THR A 345 -35.82 -23.46 -8.51
CA THR A 345 -35.94 -22.79 -9.81
C THR A 345 -37.23 -21.96 -9.84
N ILE A 346 -37.27 -20.95 -10.73
CA ILE A 346 -38.45 -20.14 -10.96
C ILE A 346 -39.07 -20.56 -12.29
N LYS A 347 -40.35 -20.89 -12.27
CA LYS A 347 -41.12 -21.13 -13.50
C LYS A 347 -42.10 -20.01 -13.77
N ALA A 348 -42.23 -19.67 -15.04
CA ALA A 348 -43.25 -18.77 -15.53
C ALA A 348 -44.48 -19.60 -15.96
N MET A 349 -45.62 -19.35 -15.33
CA MET A 349 -46.90 -20.01 -15.63
C MET A 349 -47.90 -19.01 -16.22
N SER A 350 -48.42 -19.32 -17.38
CA SER A 350 -49.50 -18.52 -17.99
C SER A 350 -50.85 -18.86 -17.36
N PHE A 351 -51.64 -17.85 -16.99
CA PHE A 351 -52.99 -18.03 -16.53
C PHE A 351 -53.91 -16.97 -17.15
N GLY A 352 -55.16 -17.25 -17.32
CA GLY A 352 -56.21 -16.48 -18.00
C GLY A 352 -55.89 -15.04 -18.41
N ASN A 353 -56.29 -14.61 -19.59
CA ASN A 353 -56.06 -13.27 -20.16
C ASN A 353 -54.61 -12.85 -20.43
N GLY A 354 -53.73 -13.80 -20.78
CA GLY A 354 -52.33 -13.49 -21.16
C GLY A 354 -51.44 -13.01 -20.04
N LYS A 355 -51.83 -13.19 -18.78
CA LYS A 355 -51.02 -12.85 -17.60
C LYS A 355 -50.06 -13.98 -17.25
N THR A 356 -48.86 -13.63 -16.87
CA THR A 356 -47.81 -14.56 -16.42
C THR A 356 -47.62 -14.43 -14.92
N LYS A 357 -47.64 -15.54 -14.19
CA LYS A 357 -47.20 -15.62 -12.80
C LYS A 357 -45.90 -16.38 -12.67
N TYR A 358 -45.12 -16.03 -11.68
CA TYR A 358 -43.83 -16.68 -11.37
C TYR A 358 -43.98 -17.47 -10.08
N VAL A 359 -43.50 -18.70 -10.07
CA VAL A 359 -43.61 -19.62 -8.92
C VAL A 359 -42.29 -20.31 -8.68
N PHE A 360 -42.00 -20.65 -7.44
CA PHE A 360 -40.87 -21.53 -7.08
C PHE A 360 -41.23 -22.99 -7.40
N THR A 361 -40.24 -23.78 -7.84
CA THR A 361 -40.42 -25.22 -8.17
C THR A 361 -39.23 -26.04 -7.77
#